data_5c2c9242b65487dc3c83dcccba0aebf6
#
_entry.id   5c2c9242b65487dc3c83dcccba0aebf6
#
_cell.length_a   1.000
_cell.length_b   1.000
_cell.length_c   1.000
_cell.angle_alpha   90.00
_cell.angle_beta   90.00
_cell.angle_gamma   90.00
#
_symmetry.space_group_name_H-M   'P 1'
#
loop_
_entity.id
_entity.type
_entity.pdbx_description
1 polymer ?
#
loop_
_entity_poly.entity_id
_entity_poly.type
_entity_poly.pdbx_seq_one_letter_code
_entity_poly.pdbx_strand_id
1 'polypeptide(L)'
;ASIFQYFGTKQALYEYLFYYCSSQMKQAYDLSTLDANADFFDRVWAASVMKVKNLKENPYIAAFIGSAATEQSPDLKDILTSAMEEGKRFTEVLVLHEQDSVKFKRPEDAKLVFQMLMLLADGIVSRFENGIDYDSIMSEFESILHMLKYNFYKEEYLL
;
A
#
# COMPACT_ATOMS: atom_id res chain seq x y z
N ALA A 1 9.35 31.92 14.91
CA ALA A 1 7.91 31.69 14.77
C ALA A 1 7.55 30.26 15.21
N SER A 2 6.50 30.09 15.99
CA SER A 2 5.99 28.77 16.37
C SER A 2 5.38 28.09 15.16
N ILE A 3 5.51 26.76 15.04
CA ILE A 3 4.90 25.97 13.97
C ILE A 3 3.38 26.21 13.89
N PHE A 4 2.73 26.45 15.03
CA PHE A 4 1.31 26.78 15.10
C PHE A 4 0.96 28.17 14.53
N GLN A 5 1.91 29.11 14.47
CA GLN A 5 1.69 30.38 13.79
C GLN A 5 1.61 30.21 12.27
N TYR A 6 2.25 29.15 11.74
CA TYR A 6 2.23 28.87 10.32
C TYR A 6 0.97 28.10 9.89
N PHE A 7 0.56 27.09 10.66
CA PHE A 7 -0.55 26.20 10.31
C PHE A 7 -1.88 26.58 10.95
N GLY A 8 -1.88 27.47 11.93
CA GLY A 8 -3.08 27.93 12.65
C GLY A 8 -3.64 26.91 13.63
N THR A 9 -3.81 25.66 13.22
CA THR A 9 -4.38 24.58 14.04
C THR A 9 -3.54 23.31 13.99
N LYS A 10 -3.66 22.46 15.03
CA LYS A 10 -3.07 21.11 15.05
C LYS A 10 -3.62 20.25 13.91
N GLN A 11 -4.90 20.38 13.60
CA GLN A 11 -5.56 19.68 12.51
C GLN A 11 -4.94 20.03 11.15
N ALA A 12 -4.76 21.32 10.84
CA ALA A 12 -4.16 21.76 9.59
C ALA A 12 -2.69 21.29 9.44
N LEU A 13 -1.93 21.29 10.54
CA LEU A 13 -0.58 20.70 10.55
C LEU A 13 -0.62 19.20 10.25
N TYR A 14 -1.53 18.47 10.89
CA TYR A 14 -1.66 17.04 10.72
C TYR A 14 -2.05 16.68 9.29
N GLU A 15 -3.01 17.37 8.71
CA GLU A 15 -3.44 17.24 7.33
C GLU A 15 -2.29 17.49 6.35
N TYR A 16 -1.55 18.57 6.54
CA TYR A 16 -0.35 18.86 5.72
C TYR A 16 0.67 17.72 5.79
N LEU A 17 1.00 17.25 6.99
CA LEU A 17 1.97 16.16 7.19
C LEU A 17 1.47 14.87 6.53
N PHE A 18 0.18 14.60 6.61
CA PHE A 18 -0.38 13.40 5.99
C PHE A 18 -0.26 13.45 4.46
N TYR A 19 -0.64 14.56 3.84
CA TYR A 19 -0.49 14.75 2.39
C TYR A 19 0.97 14.76 1.95
N TYR A 20 1.86 15.35 2.73
CA TYR A 20 3.29 15.31 2.47
C TYR A 20 3.83 13.86 2.47
N CYS A 21 3.55 13.10 3.51
CA CYS A 21 3.97 11.71 3.61
C CYS A 21 3.37 10.85 2.48
N SER A 22 2.09 11.03 2.17
CA SER A 22 1.43 10.34 1.06
C SER A 22 2.06 10.66 -0.28
N SER A 23 2.43 11.93 -0.53
CA SER A 23 3.13 12.34 -1.74
C SER A 23 4.51 11.68 -1.87
N GLN A 24 5.28 11.66 -0.78
CA GLN A 24 6.59 10.99 -0.76
C GLN A 24 6.46 9.49 -1.02
N MET A 25 5.43 8.85 -0.46
CA MET A 25 5.14 7.44 -0.72
C MET A 25 4.77 7.19 -2.19
N LYS A 26 3.92 8.02 -2.79
CA LYS A 26 3.52 7.87 -4.21
C LYS A 26 4.72 8.04 -5.16
N GLN A 27 5.62 8.97 -4.88
CA GLN A 27 6.83 9.21 -5.69
C GLN A 27 7.83 8.05 -5.65
N ALA A 28 7.75 7.19 -4.64
CA ALA A 28 8.63 6.02 -4.52
C ALA A 28 8.30 4.89 -5.51
N TYR A 29 7.10 4.91 -6.11
CA TYR A 29 6.69 3.87 -7.05
C TYR A 29 7.16 4.17 -8.47
N ASP A 30 8.07 3.35 -8.97
CA ASP A 30 8.51 3.34 -10.36
C ASP A 30 8.42 1.92 -10.93
N LEU A 31 7.31 1.61 -11.58
CA LEU A 31 7.08 0.33 -12.23
C LEU A 31 7.56 0.31 -13.69
N SER A 32 8.17 1.37 -14.19
CA SER A 32 8.67 1.45 -15.57
C SER A 32 9.80 0.46 -15.86
N THR A 33 10.46 -0.02 -14.81
CA THR A 33 11.55 -1.02 -14.90
C THR A 33 11.05 -2.47 -14.96
N LEU A 34 9.76 -2.71 -14.76
CA LEU A 34 9.18 -4.03 -14.87
C LEU A 34 9.15 -4.52 -16.32
N ASP A 35 9.26 -5.83 -16.48
CA ASP A 35 9.05 -6.49 -17.76
C ASP A 35 7.67 -6.12 -18.34
N ALA A 36 7.59 -5.95 -19.66
CA ALA A 36 6.33 -5.65 -20.36
C ALA A 36 5.26 -6.76 -20.15
N ASN A 37 5.69 -7.97 -19.84
CA ASN A 37 4.81 -9.11 -19.55
C ASN A 37 4.47 -9.26 -18.07
N ALA A 38 4.97 -8.37 -17.19
CA ALA A 38 4.65 -8.40 -15.76
C ALA A 38 3.13 -8.44 -15.57
N ASP A 39 2.67 -9.37 -14.75
CA ASP A 39 1.26 -9.53 -14.45
C ASP A 39 0.86 -8.81 -13.16
N PHE A 40 -0.39 -8.98 -12.74
CA PHE A 40 -0.91 -8.40 -11.51
C PHE A 40 -0.05 -8.74 -10.28
N PHE A 41 0.33 -10.01 -10.08
CA PHE A 41 1.10 -10.41 -8.91
C PHE A 41 2.54 -9.88 -8.95
N ASP A 42 3.14 -9.80 -10.13
CA ASP A 42 4.48 -9.23 -10.33
C ASP A 42 4.47 -7.72 -9.96
N ARG A 43 3.43 -7.00 -10.37
CA ARG A 43 3.28 -5.57 -10.03
C ARG A 43 2.99 -5.38 -8.54
N VAL A 44 2.17 -6.21 -7.92
CA VAL A 44 1.92 -6.17 -6.47
C VAL A 44 3.21 -6.40 -5.70
N TRP A 45 4.01 -7.39 -6.09
CA TRP A 45 5.31 -7.65 -5.47
C TRP A 45 6.25 -6.46 -5.60
N ALA A 46 6.45 -5.95 -6.82
CA ALA A 46 7.33 -4.83 -7.07
C ALA A 46 6.91 -3.57 -6.29
N ALA A 47 5.62 -3.25 -6.29
CA ALA A 47 5.09 -2.12 -5.52
C ALA A 47 5.33 -2.30 -4.01
N SER A 48 5.20 -3.51 -3.49
CA SER A 48 5.45 -3.81 -2.08
C SER A 48 6.93 -3.67 -1.72
N VAL A 49 7.84 -4.14 -2.56
CA VAL A 49 9.29 -3.96 -2.39
C VAL A 49 9.66 -2.48 -2.38
N MET A 50 9.13 -1.69 -3.31
CA MET A 50 9.38 -0.25 -3.37
C MET A 50 8.84 0.48 -2.14
N LYS A 51 7.64 0.11 -1.69
CA LYS A 51 7.04 0.66 -0.46
C LYS A 51 7.91 0.37 0.75
N VAL A 52 8.31 -0.87 0.97
CA VAL A 52 9.15 -1.27 2.11
C VAL A 52 10.50 -0.59 2.06
N LYS A 53 11.13 -0.51 0.90
CA LYS A 53 12.39 0.23 0.73
C LYS A 53 12.23 1.69 1.15
N ASN A 54 11.19 2.37 0.67
CA ASN A 54 10.92 3.76 1.03
C ASN A 54 10.70 3.94 2.54
N LEU A 55 9.94 3.03 3.18
CA LEU A 55 9.71 3.08 4.62
C LEU A 55 11.00 2.85 5.45
N LYS A 56 11.88 1.96 5.00
CA LYS A 56 13.20 1.75 5.63
C LYS A 56 14.11 2.97 5.51
N GLU A 57 14.09 3.64 4.35
CA GLU A 57 14.89 4.84 4.08
C GLU A 57 14.33 6.09 4.79
N ASN A 58 13.03 6.09 5.10
CA ASN A 58 12.30 7.22 5.69
C ASN A 58 11.54 6.81 6.98
N PRO A 59 12.26 6.48 8.08
CA PRO A 59 11.63 5.92 9.28
C PRO A 59 10.63 6.88 9.94
N TYR A 60 10.80 8.20 9.79
CA TYR A 60 9.84 9.18 10.32
C TYR A 60 8.51 9.16 9.54
N ILE A 61 8.54 8.91 8.23
CA ILE A 61 7.33 8.71 7.42
C ILE A 61 6.63 7.44 7.87
N ALA A 62 7.38 6.35 8.05
CA ALA A 62 6.84 5.08 8.55
C ALA A 62 6.15 5.24 9.91
N ALA A 63 6.81 5.92 10.87
CA ALA A 63 6.27 6.19 12.19
C ALA A 63 5.00 7.07 12.13
N PHE A 64 5.00 8.11 11.28
CA PHE A 64 3.82 8.97 11.12
C PHE A 64 2.63 8.21 10.53
N ILE A 65 2.84 7.43 9.46
CA ILE A 65 1.79 6.63 8.83
C ILE A 65 1.25 5.59 9.83
N GLY A 66 2.12 4.94 10.59
CA GLY A 66 1.72 4.00 11.64
C GLY A 66 0.85 4.66 12.72
N SER A 67 1.24 5.84 13.19
CA SER A 67 0.44 6.60 14.16
C SER A 67 -0.90 7.07 13.60
N ALA A 68 -0.94 7.44 12.31
CA ALA A 68 -2.16 7.83 11.63
C ALA A 68 -3.16 6.67 11.50
N ALA A 69 -2.68 5.44 11.33
CA ALA A 69 -3.53 4.26 11.23
C ALA A 69 -4.27 3.93 12.55
N THR A 70 -3.72 4.38 13.69
CA THR A 70 -4.30 4.17 15.04
C THR A 70 -4.97 5.41 15.60
N GLU A 71 -4.96 6.52 14.88
CA GLU A 71 -5.57 7.79 15.31
C GLU A 71 -7.10 7.68 15.37
N GLN A 72 -7.68 8.03 16.51
CA GLN A 72 -9.11 7.94 16.77
C GLN A 72 -9.78 9.31 17.01
N SER A 73 -9.04 10.40 16.83
CA SER A 73 -9.62 11.75 16.98
C SER A 73 -10.75 11.96 15.97
N PRO A 74 -11.96 12.34 16.43
CA PRO A 74 -13.07 12.64 15.54
C PRO A 74 -12.74 13.70 14.48
N ASP A 75 -11.94 14.69 14.85
CA ASP A 75 -11.57 15.82 13.98
C ASP A 75 -10.66 15.40 12.81
N LEU A 76 -9.97 14.26 12.93
CA LEU A 76 -9.06 13.75 11.93
C LEU A 76 -9.63 12.56 11.13
N LYS A 77 -10.72 11.96 11.60
CA LYS A 77 -11.29 10.75 11.04
C LYS A 77 -11.62 10.87 9.55
N ASP A 78 -12.28 11.96 9.16
CA ASP A 78 -12.72 12.14 7.77
C ASP A 78 -11.52 12.36 6.84
N ILE A 79 -10.52 13.12 7.29
CA ILE A 79 -9.27 13.35 6.55
C ILE A 79 -8.55 12.03 6.33
N LEU A 80 -8.38 11.24 7.38
CA LEU A 80 -7.69 9.96 7.33
C LEU A 80 -8.43 8.97 6.44
N THR A 81 -9.75 8.87 6.57
CA THR A 81 -10.57 7.97 5.75
C THR A 81 -10.43 8.32 4.27
N SER A 82 -10.59 9.59 3.90
CA SER A 82 -10.45 10.05 2.51
C SER A 82 -9.07 9.76 1.93
N ALA A 83 -8.03 10.00 2.71
CA ALA A 83 -6.65 9.79 2.27
C ALA A 83 -6.30 8.29 2.14
N MET A 84 -6.82 7.44 3.03
CA MET A 84 -6.67 5.98 2.90
C MET A 84 -7.38 5.44 1.67
N GLU A 85 -8.59 5.93 1.37
CA GLU A 85 -9.32 5.56 0.16
C GLU A 85 -8.60 6.03 -1.11
N GLU A 86 -8.02 7.22 -1.11
CA GLU A 86 -7.19 7.70 -2.21
C GLU A 86 -5.95 6.84 -2.42
N GLY A 87 -5.28 6.44 -1.33
CA GLY A 87 -4.14 5.52 -1.38
C GLY A 87 -4.51 4.15 -1.95
N LYS A 88 -5.66 3.61 -1.59
CA LYS A 88 -6.18 2.34 -2.14
C LYS A 88 -6.47 2.46 -3.63
N ARG A 89 -7.13 3.53 -4.07
CA ARG A 89 -7.40 3.79 -5.50
C ARG A 89 -6.10 3.95 -6.29
N PHE A 90 -5.14 4.68 -5.76
CA PHE A 90 -3.82 4.81 -6.38
C PHE A 90 -3.16 3.44 -6.57
N THR A 91 -3.14 2.60 -5.54
CA THR A 91 -2.57 1.26 -5.62
C THR A 91 -3.33 0.38 -6.61
N GLU A 92 -4.67 0.45 -6.64
CA GLU A 92 -5.49 -0.30 -7.59
C GLU A 92 -5.10 0.03 -9.04
N VAL A 93 -5.04 1.31 -9.38
CA VAL A 93 -4.63 1.77 -10.72
C VAL A 93 -3.21 1.34 -11.07
N LEU A 94 -2.32 1.34 -10.07
CA LEU A 94 -0.92 0.97 -10.26
C LEU A 94 -0.74 -0.52 -10.58
N VAL A 95 -1.47 -1.42 -9.92
CA VAL A 95 -1.21 -2.86 -9.96
C VAL A 95 -2.26 -3.68 -10.68
N LEU A 96 -3.52 -3.25 -10.73
CA LEU A 96 -4.62 -4.00 -11.33
C LEU A 96 -5.01 -3.42 -12.69
N HIS A 97 -4.67 -4.14 -13.75
CA HIS A 97 -5.01 -3.76 -15.11
C HIS A 97 -6.14 -4.65 -15.64
N GLU A 98 -7.01 -4.12 -16.50
CA GLU A 98 -8.16 -4.88 -17.07
C GLU A 98 -7.72 -6.19 -17.75
N GLN A 99 -6.59 -6.16 -18.43
CA GLN A 99 -6.02 -7.33 -19.12
C GLN A 99 -5.60 -8.46 -18.18
N ASP A 100 -5.44 -8.21 -16.88
CA ASP A 100 -5.07 -9.27 -15.93
C ASP A 100 -6.24 -10.22 -15.66
N SER A 101 -7.47 -9.74 -15.77
CA SER A 101 -8.68 -10.52 -15.46
C SER A 101 -8.77 -11.82 -16.26
N VAL A 102 -8.26 -11.83 -17.50
CA VAL A 102 -8.27 -13.03 -18.35
C VAL A 102 -7.37 -14.15 -17.84
N LYS A 103 -6.36 -13.81 -17.01
CA LYS A 103 -5.43 -14.78 -16.42
C LYS A 103 -6.06 -15.51 -15.23
N PHE A 104 -7.05 -14.93 -14.60
CA PHE A 104 -7.78 -15.56 -13.49
C PHE A 104 -8.71 -16.66 -13.99
N LYS A 105 -8.89 -17.74 -13.21
CA LYS A 105 -9.86 -18.81 -13.46
C LYS A 105 -11.28 -18.24 -13.59
N ARG A 106 -11.59 -17.26 -12.75
CA ARG A 106 -12.80 -16.43 -12.82
C ARG A 106 -12.36 -14.97 -12.89
N PRO A 107 -12.69 -14.24 -13.97
CA PRO A 107 -12.23 -12.85 -14.15
C PRO A 107 -12.59 -11.91 -13.00
N GLU A 108 -13.74 -12.12 -12.36
CA GLU A 108 -14.21 -11.35 -11.20
C GLU A 108 -13.33 -11.49 -9.95
N ASP A 109 -12.57 -12.59 -9.84
CA ASP A 109 -11.69 -12.84 -8.70
C ASP A 109 -10.51 -11.83 -8.65
N ALA A 110 -10.12 -11.24 -9.78
CA ALA A 110 -9.03 -10.26 -9.84
C ALA A 110 -9.23 -9.11 -8.84
N LYS A 111 -10.43 -8.53 -8.84
CA LYS A 111 -10.78 -7.44 -7.92
C LYS A 111 -10.90 -7.92 -6.46
N LEU A 112 -11.44 -9.10 -6.24
CA LEU A 112 -11.58 -9.69 -4.90
C LEU A 112 -10.20 -10.00 -4.29
N VAL A 113 -9.28 -10.55 -5.08
CA VAL A 113 -7.89 -10.81 -4.64
C VAL A 113 -7.20 -9.49 -4.31
N PHE A 114 -7.36 -8.45 -5.12
CA PHE A 114 -6.82 -7.13 -4.79
C PHE A 114 -7.39 -6.59 -3.47
N GLN A 115 -8.69 -6.65 -3.25
CA GLN A 115 -9.32 -6.22 -2.00
C GLN A 115 -8.79 -7.00 -0.79
N MET A 116 -8.61 -8.31 -0.92
CA MET A 116 -8.05 -9.16 0.12
C MET A 116 -6.60 -8.77 0.46
N LEU A 117 -5.78 -8.45 -0.54
CA LEU A 117 -4.41 -7.95 -0.35
C LEU A 117 -4.40 -6.59 0.36
N MET A 118 -5.37 -5.71 0.08
CA MET A 118 -5.49 -4.43 0.80
C MET A 118 -5.85 -4.63 2.27
N LEU A 119 -6.76 -5.55 2.59
CA LEU A 119 -7.09 -5.89 3.98
C LEU A 119 -5.90 -6.48 4.74
N LEU A 120 -5.09 -7.31 4.08
CA LEU A 120 -3.84 -7.82 4.66
C LEU A 120 -2.84 -6.68 4.92
N ALA A 121 -2.69 -5.76 3.98
CA ALA A 121 -1.81 -4.60 4.14
C ALA A 121 -2.25 -3.70 5.30
N ASP A 122 -3.55 -3.44 5.46
CA ASP A 122 -4.10 -2.69 6.59
C ASP A 122 -3.80 -3.40 7.94
N GLY A 123 -3.93 -4.72 7.97
CA GLY A 123 -3.59 -5.54 9.15
C GLY A 123 -2.11 -5.51 9.51
N ILE A 124 -1.21 -5.43 8.54
CA ILE A 124 0.23 -5.30 8.76
C ILE A 124 0.56 -3.92 9.34
N VAL A 125 -0.02 -2.85 8.78
CA VAL A 125 0.21 -1.47 9.25
C VAL A 125 -0.19 -1.30 10.73
N SER A 126 -1.25 -1.98 11.17
CA SER A 126 -1.69 -1.92 12.58
C SER A 126 -0.69 -2.53 13.58
N ARG A 127 0.33 -3.26 13.11
CA ARG A 127 1.36 -3.87 13.95
C ARG A 127 2.63 -3.01 14.10
N PHE A 128 2.66 -1.82 13.51
CA PHE A 128 3.85 -0.97 13.48
C PHE A 128 4.33 -0.45 14.84
N GLU A 129 3.52 -0.54 15.90
CA GLU A 129 3.86 -0.06 17.25
C GLU A 129 4.97 -0.85 17.94
N ASN A 130 5.26 -2.08 17.52
CA ASN A 130 6.18 -3.01 18.21
C ASN A 130 7.55 -3.19 17.53
N GLY A 131 7.89 -2.33 16.57
CA GLY A 131 9.06 -2.53 15.72
C GLY A 131 8.76 -3.53 14.59
N ILE A 132 9.18 -3.20 13.36
CA ILE A 132 8.80 -3.98 12.18
C ILE A 132 10.02 -4.78 11.72
N ASP A 133 9.88 -6.09 11.68
CA ASP A 133 10.75 -6.95 10.90
C ASP A 133 10.24 -7.01 9.45
N TYR A 134 10.64 -6.02 8.66
CA TYR A 134 10.24 -5.93 7.25
C TYR A 134 10.65 -7.15 6.43
N ASP A 135 11.77 -7.78 6.74
CA ASP A 135 12.30 -8.89 5.95
C ASP A 135 11.46 -10.16 6.19
N SER A 136 11.06 -10.40 7.45
CA SER A 136 10.12 -11.48 7.78
C SER A 136 8.76 -11.27 7.13
N ILE A 137 8.22 -10.05 7.21
CA ILE A 137 6.93 -9.70 6.59
C ILE A 137 6.97 -9.88 5.08
N MET A 138 8.04 -9.45 4.41
CA MET A 138 8.18 -9.57 2.96
C MET A 138 8.29 -11.03 2.52
N SER A 139 9.01 -11.87 3.27
CA SER A 139 9.10 -13.31 2.98
C SER A 139 7.75 -14.01 3.12
N GLU A 140 6.99 -13.68 4.15
CA GLU A 140 5.62 -14.21 4.34
C GLU A 140 4.68 -13.73 3.23
N PHE A 141 4.76 -12.45 2.87
CA PHE A 141 3.95 -11.86 1.82
C PHE A 141 4.24 -12.46 0.44
N GLU A 142 5.51 -12.70 0.11
CA GLU A 142 5.89 -13.40 -1.12
C GLU A 142 5.25 -14.79 -1.20
N SER A 143 5.29 -15.54 -0.11
CA SER A 143 4.67 -16.86 -0.01
C SER A 143 3.14 -16.79 -0.21
N ILE A 144 2.50 -15.76 0.33
CA ILE A 144 1.06 -15.50 0.14
C ILE A 144 0.76 -15.20 -1.33
N LEU A 145 1.55 -14.33 -1.98
CA LEU A 145 1.36 -14.00 -3.39
C LEU A 145 1.51 -15.24 -4.29
N HIS A 146 2.51 -16.08 -4.05
CA HIS A 146 2.69 -17.33 -4.78
C HIS A 146 1.49 -18.27 -4.59
N MET A 147 1.02 -18.43 -3.35
CA MET A 147 -0.16 -19.25 -3.06
C MET A 147 -1.40 -18.72 -3.78
N LEU A 148 -1.63 -17.42 -3.76
CA LEU A 148 -2.78 -16.79 -4.43
C LEU A 148 -2.68 -16.95 -5.96
N LYS A 149 -1.53 -16.67 -6.55
CA LYS A 149 -1.30 -16.85 -7.99
C LYS A 149 -1.61 -18.29 -8.41
N TYR A 150 -1.04 -19.28 -7.71
CA TYR A 150 -1.26 -20.70 -8.00
C TYR A 150 -2.74 -21.11 -7.91
N ASN A 151 -3.47 -20.60 -6.94
CA ASN A 151 -4.88 -20.98 -6.76
C ASN A 151 -5.86 -20.23 -7.66
N PHE A 152 -5.58 -18.98 -8.03
CA PHE A 152 -6.51 -18.13 -8.75
C PHE A 152 -6.22 -18.01 -10.25
N TYR A 153 -4.97 -18.18 -10.69
CA TYR A 153 -4.63 -18.16 -12.11
C TYR A 153 -4.95 -19.49 -12.80
N LYS A 154 -5.22 -19.40 -14.10
CA LYS A 154 -5.29 -20.56 -14.99
C LYS A 154 -3.89 -21.17 -15.13
N GLU A 155 -3.83 -22.49 -15.33
CA GLU A 155 -2.57 -23.24 -15.39
C GLU A 155 -1.60 -22.69 -16.45
N GLU A 156 -2.12 -22.25 -17.59
CA GLU A 156 -1.34 -21.67 -18.70
C GLU A 156 -0.56 -20.40 -18.35
N TYR A 157 -0.87 -19.75 -17.23
CA TYR A 157 -0.21 -18.53 -16.74
C TYR A 157 0.63 -18.76 -15.48
N LEU A 158 0.84 -20.02 -15.09
CA LEU A 158 1.65 -20.38 -13.91
C LEU A 158 3.11 -20.72 -14.26
N LEU A 159 3.44 -20.77 -15.55
CA LEU A 159 4.78 -21.14 -16.07
C LEU A 159 5.68 -19.92 -16.19
#